data_4112b7a3cc1a92f51cf16de58645b794
#
_entry.id   4112b7a3cc1a92f51cf16de58645b794
#
_cell.length_a   1.000
_cell.length_b   1.000
_cell.length_c   1.000
_cell.angle_alpha   90.00
_cell.angle_beta   90.00
_cell.angle_gamma   90.00
#
_symmetry.space_group_name_H-M   'P 1'
#
loop_
_entity.id
_entity.type
_entity.pdbx_description
1 polymer ?
#
loop_
_entity_poly.entity_id
_entity_poly.type
_entity_poly.pdbx_seq_one_letter_code
_entity_poly.pdbx_strand_id
1 'polypeptide(L)'
;VHPVSRLDRDTFGVVLLAKNAHAHALLIAAEKHKTYHAAVRGVPQPPEGMIDVPIARLSPESLLRCVRADGQSARSAYRTLRTEHGISLLELQPLTGRTHQLRVHCAWLGCQILGDPQYGGAESGGPGQQLCAVSIRFFHPFLKKWLEIRSEQDVSLDFPDGMVV
;
A
#
# COMPACT_ATOMS: atom_id res chain seq x y z
N VAL A 1 -5.27 -19.39 -14.41
CA VAL A 1 -5.48 -18.37 -13.38
C VAL A 1 -4.79 -17.10 -13.82
N HIS A 2 -5.49 -15.96 -13.71
CA HIS A 2 -5.03 -14.66 -14.20
C HIS A 2 -5.04 -13.64 -13.05
N PRO A 3 -3.91 -12.99 -12.73
CA PRO A 3 -3.88 -11.98 -11.67
C PRO A 3 -4.64 -10.72 -12.10
N VAL A 4 -5.67 -10.36 -11.32
CA VAL A 4 -6.44 -9.12 -11.49
C VAL A 4 -5.82 -7.97 -10.71
N SER A 5 -5.17 -8.28 -9.58
CA SER A 5 -4.40 -7.32 -8.79
C SER A 5 -3.01 -7.84 -8.51
N ARG A 6 -2.09 -6.92 -8.25
CA ARG A 6 -0.70 -7.21 -7.93
C ARG A 6 -0.33 -6.55 -6.61
N LEU A 7 0.60 -7.15 -5.92
CA LEU A 7 1.34 -6.57 -4.80
C LEU A 7 2.81 -6.40 -5.19
N ASP A 8 3.50 -5.49 -4.54
CA ASP A 8 4.95 -5.40 -4.63
C ASP A 8 5.58 -6.65 -4.00
N ARG A 9 6.82 -6.98 -4.35
CA ARG A 9 7.48 -8.24 -3.97
C ARG A 9 7.39 -8.56 -2.49
N ASP A 10 7.58 -7.56 -1.62
CA ASP A 10 7.66 -7.72 -0.18
C ASP A 10 6.37 -7.25 0.55
N THR A 11 5.32 -6.91 -0.21
CA THR A 11 3.98 -6.59 0.31
C THR A 11 3.17 -7.87 0.41
N PHE A 12 2.46 -8.05 1.51
CA PHE A 12 1.61 -9.22 1.74
C PHE A 12 0.12 -8.85 1.81
N GLY A 13 -0.76 -9.86 1.93
CA GLY A 13 -2.21 -9.68 2.04
C GLY A 13 -3.01 -10.14 0.83
N VAL A 14 -4.18 -9.56 0.60
CA VAL A 14 -5.16 -10.02 -0.38
C VAL A 14 -4.75 -9.74 -1.82
N VAL A 15 -4.80 -10.78 -2.65
CA VAL A 15 -4.65 -10.70 -4.11
C VAL A 15 -5.89 -11.27 -4.80
N LEU A 16 -6.44 -10.53 -5.77
CA LEU A 16 -7.57 -10.99 -6.57
C LEU A 16 -7.07 -11.71 -7.82
N LEU A 17 -7.52 -12.96 -8.01
CA LEU A 17 -7.21 -13.80 -9.15
C LEU A 17 -8.49 -14.20 -9.90
N ALA A 18 -8.46 -14.17 -11.22
CA ALA A 18 -9.53 -14.68 -12.06
C ALA A 18 -9.23 -16.12 -12.51
N LYS A 19 -10.25 -16.99 -12.52
CA LYS A 19 -10.09 -18.39 -12.91
C LYS A 19 -9.97 -18.61 -14.43
N ASN A 20 -10.40 -17.63 -15.23
CA ASN A 20 -10.32 -17.69 -16.70
C ASN A 20 -10.18 -16.28 -17.29
N ALA A 21 -9.88 -16.20 -18.60
CA ALA A 21 -9.65 -14.94 -19.32
C ALA A 21 -10.90 -14.03 -19.36
N HIS A 22 -12.10 -14.61 -19.49
CA HIS A 22 -13.34 -13.84 -19.51
C HIS A 22 -13.60 -13.15 -18.16
N ALA A 23 -13.49 -13.90 -17.05
CA ALA A 23 -13.59 -13.34 -15.71
C ALA A 23 -12.50 -12.28 -15.44
N HIS A 24 -11.28 -12.51 -15.95
CA HIS A 24 -10.19 -11.54 -15.84
C HIS A 24 -10.54 -10.21 -16.50
N ALA A 25 -11.01 -10.21 -17.76
CA ALA A 25 -11.38 -9.00 -18.48
C ALA A 25 -12.47 -8.21 -17.74
N LEU A 26 -13.51 -8.90 -17.24
CA LEU A 26 -14.60 -8.28 -16.50
C LEU A 26 -14.14 -7.72 -15.16
N LEU A 27 -13.28 -8.44 -14.43
CA LEU A 27 -12.76 -8.00 -13.13
C LEU A 27 -11.74 -6.86 -13.26
N ILE A 28 -10.97 -6.80 -14.35
CA ILE A 28 -10.09 -5.65 -14.61
C ILE A 28 -10.93 -4.38 -14.81
N ALA A 29 -12.02 -4.45 -15.55
CA ALA A 29 -12.93 -3.33 -15.81
C ALA A 29 -13.81 -2.96 -14.61
N ALA A 30 -14.03 -3.88 -13.68
CA ALA A 30 -14.88 -3.66 -12.52
C ALA A 30 -14.29 -2.63 -11.55
N GLU A 31 -15.16 -1.86 -10.90
CA GLU A 31 -14.77 -0.95 -9.82
C GLU A 31 -14.19 -1.72 -8.63
N LYS A 32 -13.07 -1.24 -8.11
CA LYS A 32 -12.31 -1.88 -7.02
C LYS A 32 -11.75 -0.85 -6.07
N HIS A 33 -11.91 -1.10 -4.77
CA HIS A 33 -11.31 -0.33 -3.70
C HIS A 33 -10.41 -1.24 -2.88
N LYS A 34 -9.18 -0.82 -2.66
CA LYS A 34 -8.20 -1.56 -1.85
C LYS A 34 -7.89 -0.76 -0.61
N THR A 35 -7.80 -1.44 0.51
CA THR A 35 -7.33 -0.87 1.76
C THR A 35 -6.06 -1.59 2.18
N TYR A 36 -5.07 -0.81 2.58
CA TYR A 36 -3.81 -1.30 3.09
C TYR A 36 -3.61 -0.79 4.51
N HIS A 37 -2.92 -1.57 5.32
CA HIS A 37 -2.33 -1.11 6.56
C HIS A 37 -0.80 -1.06 6.40
N ALA A 38 -0.21 -0.03 6.98
CA ALA A 38 1.24 0.14 7.01
C ALA A 38 1.71 0.58 8.40
N ALA A 39 2.75 -0.07 8.93
CA ALA A 39 3.48 0.48 10.05
C ALA A 39 4.57 1.41 9.50
N VAL A 40 4.56 2.67 9.94
CA VAL A 40 5.46 3.71 9.45
C VAL A 40 6.21 4.36 10.60
N ARG A 41 7.43 4.86 10.34
CA ARG A 41 8.18 5.69 11.28
C ARG A 41 7.57 7.08 11.34
N GLY A 42 7.42 7.61 12.54
CA GLY A 42 6.90 8.96 12.76
C GLY A 42 5.38 9.03 12.88
N VAL A 43 4.89 10.26 13.01
CA VAL A 43 3.47 10.59 13.19
C VAL A 43 3.07 11.58 12.14
N PRO A 44 2.24 11.19 11.16
CA PRO A 44 1.78 12.12 10.14
C PRO A 44 1.05 13.34 10.72
N GLN A 45 1.33 14.50 10.17
CA GLN A 45 0.64 15.76 10.49
C GLN A 45 0.12 16.40 9.19
N PRO A 46 -1.18 16.52 8.99
CA PRO A 46 -2.29 16.08 9.87
C PRO A 46 -2.39 14.54 9.98
N PRO A 47 -3.17 14.01 10.97
CA PRO A 47 -3.29 12.56 11.18
C PRO A 47 -4.03 11.82 10.06
N GLU A 48 -4.74 12.52 9.20
CA GLU A 48 -5.40 11.99 8.01
C GLU A 48 -5.37 13.01 6.87
N GLY A 49 -5.43 12.53 5.64
CA GLY A 49 -5.42 13.41 4.48
C GLY A 49 -5.30 12.69 3.15
N MET A 50 -5.03 13.49 2.12
CA MET A 50 -4.80 13.05 0.75
C MET A 50 -3.37 13.39 0.34
N ILE A 51 -2.63 12.39 -0.11
CA ILE A 51 -1.35 12.57 -0.79
C ILE A 51 -1.65 12.63 -2.29
N ASP A 52 -1.50 13.79 -2.90
CA ASP A 52 -1.77 14.04 -4.32
C ASP A 52 -0.49 14.58 -4.96
N VAL A 53 0.45 13.69 -5.21
CA VAL A 53 1.74 14.04 -5.81
C VAL A 53 2.11 13.02 -6.89
N PRO A 54 2.61 13.47 -8.06
CA PRO A 54 2.90 12.58 -9.18
C PRO A 54 4.15 11.74 -8.93
N ILE A 55 4.15 10.54 -9.52
CA ILE A 55 5.23 9.55 -9.37
C ILE A 55 5.87 9.27 -10.73
N ALA A 56 7.20 9.32 -10.77
CA ALA A 56 8.02 8.97 -11.92
C ALA A 56 9.04 7.88 -11.59
N ARG A 57 9.72 7.33 -12.60
CA ARG A 57 10.96 6.58 -12.39
C ARG A 57 12.06 7.52 -11.91
N LEU A 58 12.93 7.05 -11.02
CA LEU A 58 14.08 7.82 -10.55
C LEU A 58 15.04 8.13 -11.70
N SER A 59 15.31 7.14 -12.56
CA SER A 59 15.97 7.27 -13.85
C SER A 59 15.36 6.28 -14.86
N PRO A 60 15.63 6.38 -16.17
CA PRO A 60 15.10 5.44 -17.17
C PRO A 60 15.42 3.97 -16.87
N GLU A 61 16.62 3.68 -16.34
CA GLU A 61 17.10 2.35 -16.00
C GLU A 61 16.67 1.87 -14.62
N SER A 62 16.20 2.80 -13.75
CA SER A 62 15.89 2.50 -12.36
C SER A 62 14.53 1.81 -12.20
N LEU A 63 14.47 0.81 -11.33
CA LEU A 63 13.21 0.25 -10.85
C LEU A 63 12.59 1.11 -9.75
N LEU A 64 13.36 2.00 -9.12
CA LEU A 64 12.91 2.91 -8.08
C LEU A 64 11.98 3.99 -8.64
N ARG A 65 11.15 4.52 -7.77
CA ARG A 65 10.22 5.62 -8.05
C ARG A 65 10.51 6.81 -7.15
N CYS A 66 10.14 7.98 -7.61
CA CYS A 66 10.24 9.22 -6.83
C CYS A 66 9.06 10.14 -7.14
N VAL A 67 8.82 11.08 -6.24
CA VAL A 67 7.91 12.19 -6.52
C VAL A 67 8.61 13.18 -7.44
N ARG A 68 7.99 13.45 -8.58
CA ARG A 68 8.53 14.38 -9.59
C ARG A 68 7.40 14.96 -10.44
N ALA A 69 7.46 16.26 -10.73
CA ALA A 69 6.39 17.02 -11.37
C ALA A 69 5.96 16.50 -12.76
N ASP A 70 6.89 15.89 -13.51
CA ASP A 70 6.65 15.27 -14.82
C ASP A 70 6.18 13.80 -14.72
N GLY A 71 5.92 13.30 -13.50
CA GLY A 71 5.45 11.96 -13.22
C GLY A 71 3.98 11.73 -13.58
N GLN A 72 3.56 10.48 -13.44
CA GLN A 72 2.16 10.10 -13.58
C GLN A 72 1.37 10.54 -12.34
N SER A 73 0.19 11.12 -12.54
CA SER A 73 -0.72 11.46 -11.44
C SER A 73 -0.93 10.26 -10.51
N ALA A 74 -0.76 10.48 -9.23
CA ALA A 74 -0.90 9.47 -8.20
C ALA A 74 -1.56 10.07 -6.96
N ARG A 75 -2.57 9.37 -6.42
CA ARG A 75 -3.35 9.82 -5.28
C ARG A 75 -3.57 8.70 -4.28
N SER A 76 -3.34 8.97 -3.01
CA SER A 76 -3.57 8.03 -1.91
C SER A 76 -4.17 8.77 -0.72
N ALA A 77 -5.29 8.28 -0.21
CA ALA A 77 -5.80 8.72 1.09
C ALA A 77 -5.06 7.97 2.20
N TYR A 78 -4.87 8.63 3.34
CA TYR A 78 -4.32 8.02 4.54
C TYR A 78 -5.06 8.46 5.78
N ARG A 79 -5.05 7.60 6.80
CA ARG A 79 -5.55 7.88 8.14
C ARG A 79 -4.69 7.15 9.16
N THR A 80 -4.26 7.86 10.20
CA THR A 80 -3.58 7.26 11.34
C THR A 80 -4.59 6.55 12.23
N LEU A 81 -4.40 5.24 12.42
CA LEU A 81 -5.26 4.41 13.28
C LEU A 81 -4.76 4.39 14.73
N ARG A 82 -3.44 4.33 14.90
CA ARG A 82 -2.79 4.21 16.21
C ARG A 82 -1.36 4.71 16.11
N THR A 83 -0.82 5.24 17.20
CA THR A 83 0.58 5.66 17.33
C THR A 83 1.14 5.17 18.64
N GLU A 84 2.32 4.54 18.61
CA GLU A 84 3.05 4.06 19.78
C GLU A 84 4.56 4.21 19.54
N HIS A 85 5.27 4.76 20.52
CA HIS A 85 6.74 4.87 20.52
C HIS A 85 7.35 5.46 19.23
N GLY A 86 6.68 6.48 18.64
CA GLY A 86 7.14 7.11 17.40
C GLY A 86 6.86 6.32 16.13
N ILE A 87 6.09 5.23 16.21
CA ILE A 87 5.61 4.44 15.09
C ILE A 87 4.10 4.63 14.95
N SER A 88 3.61 4.79 13.74
CA SER A 88 2.18 4.89 13.45
C SER A 88 1.69 3.73 12.59
N LEU A 89 0.52 3.22 12.92
CA LEU A 89 -0.26 2.35 12.03
C LEU A 89 -1.16 3.22 11.17
N LEU A 90 -0.97 3.16 9.87
CA LEU A 90 -1.78 3.89 8.89
C LEU A 90 -2.73 2.96 8.15
N GLU A 91 -3.95 3.41 7.95
CA GLU A 91 -4.83 2.91 6.90
C GLU A 91 -4.57 3.73 5.64
N LEU A 92 -4.33 3.05 4.52
CA LEU A 92 -4.00 3.64 3.23
C LEU A 92 -4.97 3.17 2.16
N GLN A 93 -5.50 4.10 1.36
CA GLN A 93 -6.39 3.81 0.24
C GLN A 93 -5.82 4.41 -1.05
N PRO A 94 -5.18 3.61 -1.93
CA PRO A 94 -4.71 4.10 -3.21
C PRO A 94 -5.90 4.33 -4.17
N LEU A 95 -6.06 5.57 -4.62
CA LEU A 95 -7.06 5.96 -5.64
C LEU A 95 -6.54 5.78 -7.06
N THR A 96 -5.25 5.63 -7.22
CA THR A 96 -4.51 5.26 -8.44
C THR A 96 -3.61 4.06 -8.14
N GLY A 97 -3.07 3.41 -9.16
CA GLY A 97 -2.28 2.18 -9.00
C GLY A 97 -0.87 2.29 -9.61
N ARG A 98 -0.06 3.28 -9.19
CA ARG A 98 1.31 3.42 -9.70
C ARG A 98 2.25 2.45 -8.98
N THR A 99 3.32 2.04 -9.66
CA THR A 99 4.35 1.19 -9.07
C THR A 99 4.92 1.83 -7.81
N HIS A 100 5.01 1.07 -6.72
CA HIS A 100 5.49 1.49 -5.40
C HIS A 100 4.74 2.70 -4.80
N GLN A 101 3.53 2.99 -5.27
CA GLN A 101 2.81 4.23 -4.94
C GLN A 101 2.74 4.50 -3.43
N LEU A 102 2.24 3.57 -2.64
CA LEU A 102 2.08 3.76 -1.20
C LEU A 102 3.42 3.94 -0.48
N ARG A 103 4.45 3.23 -0.93
CA ARG A 103 5.80 3.30 -0.39
C ARG A 103 6.43 4.67 -0.63
N VAL A 104 6.33 5.18 -1.87
CA VAL A 104 6.81 6.50 -2.26
C VAL A 104 6.03 7.61 -1.56
N HIS A 105 4.71 7.48 -1.48
CA HIS A 105 3.84 8.46 -0.82
C HIS A 105 4.10 8.55 0.68
N CYS A 106 4.27 7.42 1.38
CA CYS A 106 4.64 7.42 2.79
C CYS A 106 6.02 8.05 3.02
N ALA A 107 7.00 7.73 2.17
CA ALA A 107 8.32 8.36 2.25
C ALA A 107 8.27 9.87 2.00
N TRP A 108 7.47 10.32 1.02
CA TRP A 108 7.25 11.75 0.76
C TRP A 108 6.59 12.47 1.93
N LEU A 109 5.67 11.81 2.63
CA LEU A 109 5.02 12.31 3.85
C LEU A 109 6.00 12.42 5.04
N GLY A 110 7.24 11.92 4.89
CA GLY A 110 8.22 11.84 5.96
C GLY A 110 7.98 10.67 6.94
N CYS A 111 7.06 9.76 6.60
CA CYS A 111 6.66 8.63 7.40
C CYS A 111 6.95 7.32 6.64
N GLN A 112 8.23 6.93 6.56
CA GLN A 112 8.66 5.76 5.80
C GLN A 112 8.07 4.46 6.38
N ILE A 113 7.68 3.54 5.47
CA ILE A 113 7.22 2.20 5.87
C ILE A 113 8.37 1.42 6.49
N LEU A 114 8.13 0.84 7.66
CA LEU A 114 9.11 0.02 8.36
C LEU A 114 9.49 -1.21 7.52
N GLY A 115 10.78 -1.58 7.54
CA GLY A 115 11.30 -2.71 6.78
C GLY A 115 11.37 -2.49 5.26
N ASP A 116 11.13 -1.26 4.77
CA ASP A 116 11.27 -0.94 3.35
C ASP A 116 12.72 -0.53 3.02
N PRO A 117 13.53 -1.41 2.39
CA PRO A 117 14.94 -1.14 2.15
C PRO A 117 15.19 -0.11 1.05
N GLN A 118 14.17 0.22 0.26
CA GLN A 118 14.31 1.10 -0.91
C GLN A 118 13.95 2.55 -0.61
N TYR A 119 13.04 2.80 0.34
CA TYR A 119 12.52 4.13 0.63
C TYR A 119 12.78 4.60 2.07
N GLY A 120 13.76 4.00 2.74
CA GLY A 120 14.32 4.53 3.99
C GLY A 120 13.80 3.91 5.29
N GLY A 121 13.05 2.80 5.19
CA GLY A 121 12.52 2.10 6.37
C GLY A 121 13.33 0.88 6.84
N ALA A 122 14.56 0.66 6.31
CA ALA A 122 15.31 -0.59 6.48
C ALA A 122 15.79 -0.90 7.90
N GLU A 123 15.90 0.09 8.78
CA GLU A 123 16.42 -0.09 10.14
C GLU A 123 15.40 -0.72 11.11
N SER A 124 14.25 -1.11 10.64
CA SER A 124 13.16 -1.55 11.51
C SER A 124 13.29 -2.98 12.06
N GLY A 125 14.40 -3.68 11.89
CA GLY A 125 14.64 -5.00 12.52
C GLY A 125 13.49 -6.03 12.39
N GLY A 126 12.45 -5.73 11.63
CA GLY A 126 11.25 -6.55 11.46
C GLY A 126 11.36 -7.57 10.32
N PRO A 127 10.36 -8.44 10.17
CA PRO A 127 10.34 -9.52 9.19
C PRO A 127 10.10 -9.05 7.74
N GLY A 128 10.60 -7.87 7.36
CA GLY A 128 10.43 -7.28 6.03
C GLY A 128 9.48 -6.08 6.02
N GLN A 129 9.09 -5.66 4.83
CA GLN A 129 8.26 -4.48 4.60
C GLN A 129 6.89 -4.57 5.28
N GLN A 130 6.63 -3.67 6.22
CA GLN A 130 5.40 -3.63 7.00
C GLN A 130 4.26 -2.94 6.22
N LEU A 131 3.84 -3.57 5.13
CA LEU A 131 2.73 -3.13 4.27
C LEU A 131 1.85 -4.33 3.91
N CYS A 132 0.59 -4.28 4.33
CA CYS A 132 -0.40 -5.34 4.11
C CYS A 132 -1.60 -4.84 3.31
N ALA A 133 -1.98 -5.54 2.24
CA ALA A 133 -3.27 -5.36 1.59
C ALA A 133 -4.35 -6.04 2.44
N VAL A 134 -4.97 -5.31 3.37
CA VAL A 134 -5.89 -5.87 4.36
C VAL A 134 -7.27 -6.16 3.80
N SER A 135 -7.71 -5.43 2.76
CA SER A 135 -8.97 -5.74 2.09
C SER A 135 -9.02 -5.31 0.63
N ILE A 136 -9.85 -6.00 -0.11
CA ILE A 136 -10.31 -5.57 -1.42
C ILE A 136 -11.84 -5.63 -1.47
N ARG A 137 -12.47 -4.52 -1.85
CA ARG A 137 -13.89 -4.43 -2.14
C ARG A 137 -14.07 -4.21 -3.64
N PHE A 138 -14.89 -5.01 -4.31
CA PHE A 138 -15.11 -4.92 -5.75
C PHE A 138 -16.52 -5.30 -6.15
N PHE A 139 -16.99 -4.76 -7.28
CA PHE A 139 -18.27 -5.14 -7.86
C PHE A 139 -18.09 -6.44 -8.65
N HIS A 140 -18.73 -7.52 -8.19
CA HIS A 140 -18.60 -8.84 -8.81
C HIS A 140 -19.45 -8.91 -10.10
N PRO A 141 -18.83 -9.07 -11.29
CA PRO A 141 -19.51 -8.88 -12.55
C PRO A 141 -20.60 -9.92 -12.86
N PHE A 142 -20.49 -11.13 -12.33
CA PHE A 142 -21.47 -12.19 -12.51
C PHE A 142 -22.59 -12.17 -11.46
N LEU A 143 -22.22 -11.94 -10.19
CA LEU A 143 -23.16 -11.89 -9.06
C LEU A 143 -23.91 -10.55 -8.97
N LYS A 144 -23.47 -9.53 -9.72
CA LYS A 144 -24.04 -8.18 -9.74
C LYS A 144 -24.19 -7.56 -8.35
N LYS A 145 -23.21 -7.79 -7.48
CA LYS A 145 -23.18 -7.24 -6.11
C LYS A 145 -21.75 -6.90 -5.68
N TRP A 146 -21.65 -6.04 -4.70
CA TRP A 146 -20.39 -5.75 -4.04
C TRP A 146 -19.97 -6.92 -3.15
N LEU A 147 -18.70 -7.30 -3.26
CA LEU A 147 -18.03 -8.24 -2.36
C LEU A 147 -16.86 -7.53 -1.71
N GLU A 148 -16.62 -7.85 -0.45
CA GLU A 148 -15.44 -7.45 0.29
C GLU A 148 -14.74 -8.70 0.82
N ILE A 149 -13.45 -8.82 0.53
CA ILE A 149 -12.59 -9.89 1.00
C ILE A 149 -11.52 -9.25 1.88
N ARG A 150 -11.30 -9.82 3.05
CA ARG A 150 -10.31 -9.36 4.02
C ARG A 150 -9.20 -10.38 4.18
N SER A 151 -7.99 -9.89 4.46
CA SER A 151 -6.86 -10.71 4.87
C SER A 151 -7.05 -11.20 6.30
N GLU A 152 -6.61 -12.41 6.58
CA GLU A 152 -6.41 -12.91 7.95
C GLU A 152 -5.14 -12.35 8.59
N GLN A 153 -4.23 -11.83 7.78
CA GLN A 153 -2.98 -11.20 8.21
C GLN A 153 -3.12 -9.68 8.20
N ASP A 154 -2.42 -9.04 9.11
CA ASP A 154 -2.29 -7.58 9.20
C ASP A 154 -0.88 -7.21 9.68
N VAL A 155 -0.52 -5.93 9.58
CA VAL A 155 0.67 -5.40 10.22
C VAL A 155 0.42 -5.19 11.71
N SER A 156 1.42 -5.49 12.55
CA SER A 156 1.36 -5.28 14.00
C SER A 156 2.30 -4.15 14.40
N LEU A 157 1.93 -3.42 15.45
CA LEU A 157 2.81 -2.52 16.17
C LEU A 157 3.49 -3.22 17.36
N ASP A 158 3.18 -4.49 17.62
CA ASP A 158 3.78 -5.27 18.68
C ASP A 158 5.23 -5.63 18.30
N PHE A 159 6.13 -4.69 18.51
CA PHE A 159 7.56 -4.93 18.39
C PHE A 159 8.08 -5.50 19.73
N PRO A 160 8.98 -6.50 19.69
CA PRO A 160 9.58 -7.03 20.91
C PRO A 160 10.21 -5.91 21.75
N ASP A 161 10.00 -5.96 23.06
CA ASP A 161 10.63 -5.05 24.01
C ASP A 161 12.15 -5.02 23.77
N GLY A 162 12.69 -3.84 23.49
CA GLY A 162 14.11 -3.64 23.22
C GLY A 162 14.47 -3.14 21.82
N MET A 163 13.51 -3.05 20.88
CA MET A 163 13.71 -2.31 19.65
C MET A 163 13.54 -0.81 19.91
N VAL A 164 14.64 -0.15 20.27
CA VAL A 164 14.67 1.32 20.31
C VAL A 164 14.74 1.80 18.86
N VAL A 165 13.75 2.58 18.48
CA VAL A 165 13.67 3.26 17.16
C VAL A 165 14.46 4.57 17.20
#